data_399b3b1ba7600c5eaa62a03598f15d98
#
_entry.id   399b3b1ba7600c5eaa62a03598f15d98
#
_cell.length_a   1.000
_cell.length_b   1.000
_cell.length_c   1.000
_cell.angle_alpha   90.00
_cell.angle_beta   90.00
_cell.angle_gamma   90.00
#
_symmetry.space_group_name_H-M   'P 1'
#
loop_
_entity.id
_entity.type
_entity.pdbx_description
1 polymer ?
#
loop_
_entity_poly.entity_id
_entity_poly.type
_entity_poly.pdbx_seq_one_letter_code
_entity_poly.pdbx_strand_id
1 'polypeptide(L)'
;MQTGWQSIGGSWYYFNADGVMERDWLELNGKWYYLGTDGSMRIGWHKIKYPGAYSGGAYYNYFNSNGEFVTDSDYRGCNHGYPTFGDYRYTISPKNVKYYSYCSTKQNAQIGIGAAAWNRNEVSHISKASTASVANMFFYSVKFSNENVLASTTHYIRGSWGGKINGNWTKTKINIDNDRGTISSDTIAHEIGHAYGLSHRITNPYSIMCQLKYGRKVDTVQYTDLETLRHIY
;
A
#
# COMPACT_ATOMS: atom_id res chain seq x y z
N MET A 1 -22.75 -35.16 15.68
CA MET A 1 -21.53 -34.59 15.11
C MET A 1 -21.80 -33.08 14.98
N GLN A 2 -20.94 -32.23 15.49
CA GLN A 2 -21.11 -30.77 15.37
C GLN A 2 -20.52 -30.31 14.03
N THR A 3 -21.24 -29.43 13.33
CA THR A 3 -20.83 -28.85 12.04
C THR A 3 -21.11 -27.35 12.03
N GLY A 4 -20.49 -26.60 11.13
CA GLY A 4 -20.63 -25.14 11.05
C GLY A 4 -19.89 -24.42 12.17
N TRP A 5 -20.27 -23.16 12.40
CA TRP A 5 -19.68 -22.32 13.44
C TRP A 5 -20.03 -22.79 14.85
N GLN A 6 -19.01 -22.97 15.69
CA GLN A 6 -19.13 -23.36 17.10
C GLN A 6 -18.33 -22.38 17.98
N SER A 7 -18.96 -21.89 19.04
CA SER A 7 -18.29 -21.10 20.07
C SER A 7 -17.82 -22.01 21.20
N ILE A 8 -16.52 -22.13 21.39
CA ILE A 8 -15.90 -23.01 22.39
C ILE A 8 -14.90 -22.18 23.19
N GLY A 9 -15.11 -22.08 24.50
CA GLY A 9 -14.20 -21.32 25.38
C GLY A 9 -14.04 -19.83 25.04
N GLY A 10 -15.07 -19.21 24.42
CA GLY A 10 -15.04 -17.79 24.01
C GLY A 10 -14.39 -17.54 22.65
N SER A 11 -13.92 -18.58 21.96
CA SER A 11 -13.40 -18.51 20.58
C SER A 11 -14.35 -19.21 19.61
N TRP A 12 -14.39 -18.71 18.38
CA TRP A 12 -15.15 -19.30 17.30
C TRP A 12 -14.30 -20.26 16.48
N TYR A 13 -14.88 -21.42 16.14
CA TYR A 13 -14.30 -22.47 15.31
C TYR A 13 -15.31 -22.85 14.23
N TYR A 14 -14.83 -23.34 13.10
CA TYR A 14 -15.69 -23.87 12.05
C TYR A 14 -15.40 -25.35 11.79
N PHE A 15 -16.46 -26.16 11.75
CA PHE A 15 -16.39 -27.56 11.42
C PHE A 15 -17.11 -27.81 10.10
N ASN A 16 -16.47 -28.52 9.18
CA ASN A 16 -17.06 -28.85 7.88
C ASN A 16 -18.17 -29.89 8.01
N ALA A 17 -18.75 -30.31 6.88
CA ALA A 17 -19.87 -31.28 6.86
C ALA A 17 -19.51 -32.64 7.48
N ASP A 18 -18.24 -33.02 7.47
CA ASP A 18 -17.72 -34.25 8.06
C ASP A 18 -17.34 -34.06 9.54
N GLY A 19 -17.58 -32.91 10.13
CA GLY A 19 -17.25 -32.58 11.52
C GLY A 19 -15.76 -32.36 11.75
N VAL A 20 -14.96 -32.12 10.69
CA VAL A 20 -13.54 -31.82 10.81
C VAL A 20 -13.37 -30.31 10.99
N MET A 21 -12.54 -29.93 11.96
CA MET A 21 -12.22 -28.51 12.25
C MET A 21 -11.38 -27.91 11.13
N GLU A 22 -11.87 -26.81 10.54
CA GLU A 22 -11.17 -26.06 9.51
C GLU A 22 -10.07 -25.17 10.10
N ARG A 23 -9.08 -24.88 9.27
CA ARG A 23 -7.93 -24.01 9.57
C ARG A 23 -7.54 -23.23 8.32
N ASP A 24 -6.79 -22.15 8.51
CA ASP A 24 -6.35 -21.28 7.42
C ASP A 24 -7.52 -20.49 6.82
N TRP A 25 -7.47 -20.12 5.56
CA TRP A 25 -8.48 -19.34 4.89
C TRP A 25 -9.74 -20.17 4.59
N LEU A 26 -10.89 -19.64 4.96
CA LEU A 26 -12.21 -20.25 4.77
C LEU A 26 -13.13 -19.27 4.06
N GLU A 27 -13.68 -19.69 2.92
CA GLU A 27 -14.71 -18.93 2.21
C GLU A 27 -16.10 -19.51 2.50
N LEU A 28 -17.01 -18.66 2.99
CA LEU A 28 -18.41 -18.99 3.24
C LEU A 28 -19.32 -17.89 2.71
N ASN A 29 -20.21 -18.23 1.79
CA ASN A 29 -21.21 -17.31 1.23
C ASN A 29 -20.58 -16.02 0.66
N GLY A 30 -19.42 -16.11 0.00
CA GLY A 30 -18.70 -14.96 -0.58
C GLY A 30 -17.95 -14.11 0.44
N LYS A 31 -17.85 -14.54 1.70
CA LYS A 31 -17.08 -13.92 2.76
C LYS A 31 -15.89 -14.78 3.15
N TRP A 32 -14.74 -14.14 3.35
CA TRP A 32 -13.52 -14.81 3.77
C TRP A 32 -13.27 -14.67 5.26
N TYR A 33 -12.82 -15.74 5.87
CA TYR A 33 -12.44 -15.85 7.28
C TYR A 33 -11.02 -16.43 7.37
N TYR A 34 -10.35 -16.23 8.48
CA TYR A 34 -9.09 -16.91 8.75
C TYR A 34 -9.13 -17.61 10.10
N LEU A 35 -8.90 -18.90 10.06
CA LEU A 35 -8.84 -19.77 11.24
C LEU A 35 -7.35 -20.06 11.52
N GLY A 36 -6.90 -19.75 12.72
CA GLY A 36 -5.51 -19.96 13.11
C GLY A 36 -5.08 -21.43 13.07
N THR A 37 -3.82 -21.69 13.33
CA THR A 37 -3.29 -23.06 13.46
C THR A 37 -3.95 -23.85 14.58
N ASP A 38 -4.48 -23.15 15.57
CA ASP A 38 -5.31 -23.68 16.67
C ASP A 38 -6.79 -23.84 16.29
N GLY A 39 -7.18 -23.46 15.05
CA GLY A 39 -8.55 -23.49 14.54
C GLY A 39 -9.40 -22.29 14.96
N SER A 40 -8.93 -21.40 15.84
CA SER A 40 -9.73 -20.27 16.29
C SER A 40 -9.83 -19.18 15.24
N MET A 41 -11.03 -18.61 15.05
CA MET A 41 -11.30 -17.51 14.13
C MET A 41 -10.57 -16.24 14.57
N ARG A 42 -9.91 -15.59 13.62
CA ARG A 42 -9.16 -14.35 13.85
C ARG A 42 -10.06 -13.12 13.69
N ILE A 43 -9.85 -12.13 14.58
CA ILE A 43 -10.51 -10.83 14.60
C ILE A 43 -9.42 -9.76 14.72
N GLY A 44 -9.58 -8.61 14.07
CA GLY A 44 -8.59 -7.54 14.08
C GLY A 44 -7.45 -7.75 13.10
N TRP A 45 -6.28 -7.17 13.37
CA TRP A 45 -5.13 -7.18 12.47
C TRP A 45 -4.24 -8.41 12.67
N HIS A 46 -4.06 -9.21 11.61
CA HIS A 46 -3.17 -10.37 11.60
C HIS A 46 -2.25 -10.38 10.40
N LYS A 47 -0.97 -10.73 10.63
CA LYS A 47 0.02 -10.90 9.57
C LYS A 47 -0.04 -12.32 9.05
N ILE A 48 -0.72 -12.51 7.94
CA ILE A 48 -0.95 -13.83 7.32
C ILE A 48 -0.77 -13.75 5.82
N LYS A 49 -0.56 -14.92 5.18
CA LYS A 49 -0.46 -15.04 3.75
C LYS A 49 -1.86 -15.08 3.13
N TYR A 50 -2.11 -14.19 2.15
CA TYR A 50 -3.38 -14.19 1.43
C TYR A 50 -3.42 -15.31 0.38
N PRO A 51 -4.58 -16.00 0.17
CA PRO A 51 -4.73 -16.97 -0.90
C PRO A 51 -4.45 -16.30 -2.25
N GLY A 52 -3.53 -16.86 -3.05
CA GLY A 52 -3.16 -16.29 -4.34
C GLY A 52 -2.10 -15.16 -4.31
N ALA A 53 -1.51 -14.87 -3.16
CA ALA A 53 -0.40 -13.93 -3.10
C ALA A 53 0.82 -14.46 -3.86
N TYR A 54 1.19 -13.78 -4.95
CA TYR A 54 2.28 -14.18 -5.85
C TYR A 54 3.68 -14.19 -5.21
N SER A 55 3.90 -13.44 -4.14
CA SER A 55 5.26 -13.21 -3.60
C SER A 55 5.62 -14.03 -2.36
N GLY A 56 4.84 -15.03 -1.97
CA GLY A 56 5.18 -15.90 -0.82
C GLY A 56 5.24 -15.21 0.56
N GLY A 57 5.05 -13.89 0.65
CA GLY A 57 5.10 -13.10 1.87
C GLY A 57 3.80 -13.13 2.68
N ALA A 58 3.91 -12.87 3.99
CA ALA A 58 2.75 -12.62 4.85
C ALA A 58 2.52 -11.12 4.98
N TYR A 59 1.26 -10.69 4.89
CA TYR A 59 0.82 -9.30 4.96
C TYR A 59 -0.17 -9.09 6.09
N TYR A 60 -0.34 -7.84 6.52
CA TYR A 60 -1.35 -7.51 7.51
C TYR A 60 -2.73 -7.48 6.87
N ASN A 61 -3.63 -8.33 7.39
CA ASN A 61 -5.02 -8.46 6.99
C ASN A 61 -5.91 -8.08 8.17
N TYR A 62 -7.02 -7.39 7.90
CA TYR A 62 -7.98 -7.01 8.93
C TYR A 62 -9.25 -7.84 8.82
N PHE A 63 -9.69 -8.37 9.95
CA PHE A 63 -10.96 -9.07 10.11
C PHE A 63 -11.84 -8.26 11.04
N ASN A 64 -13.09 -8.02 10.65
CA ASN A 64 -14.05 -7.27 11.46
C ASN A 64 -14.45 -8.06 12.73
N SER A 65 -15.35 -7.49 13.54
CA SER A 65 -15.82 -8.14 14.78
C SER A 65 -16.55 -9.48 14.54
N ASN A 66 -17.04 -9.73 13.33
CA ASN A 66 -17.65 -10.98 12.94
C ASN A 66 -16.63 -11.99 12.36
N GLY A 67 -15.34 -11.65 12.34
CA GLY A 67 -14.27 -12.45 11.74
C GLY A 67 -14.20 -12.39 10.22
N GLU A 68 -15.00 -11.55 9.55
CA GLU A 68 -15.00 -11.41 8.10
C GLU A 68 -13.77 -10.62 7.65
N PHE A 69 -13.04 -11.13 6.66
CA PHE A 69 -11.93 -10.40 6.05
C PHE A 69 -12.45 -9.13 5.36
N VAL A 70 -11.91 -8.00 5.79
CA VAL A 70 -12.26 -6.70 5.24
C VAL A 70 -11.30 -6.39 4.11
N THR A 71 -11.81 -6.40 2.89
CA THR A 71 -11.08 -5.93 1.72
C THR A 71 -11.09 -4.40 1.69
N ASP A 72 -10.16 -3.79 0.97
CA ASP A 72 -10.10 -2.33 0.84
C ASP A 72 -11.32 -1.71 0.15
N SER A 73 -12.15 -2.50 -0.52
CA SER A 73 -13.43 -2.07 -1.07
C SER A 73 -14.40 -1.52 -0.02
N ASP A 74 -14.23 -1.91 1.25
CA ASP A 74 -15.07 -1.44 2.35
C ASP A 74 -14.60 -0.09 2.95
N TYR A 75 -13.43 0.42 2.53
CA TYR A 75 -12.93 1.72 2.96
C TYR A 75 -13.30 2.82 1.95
N ARG A 76 -14.21 3.69 2.37
CA ARG A 76 -14.71 4.81 1.58
C ARG A 76 -13.59 5.82 1.28
N GLY A 77 -13.20 5.98 0.02
CA GLY A 77 -12.18 6.95 -0.39
C GLY A 77 -12.22 7.29 -1.89
N CYS A 78 -12.81 6.44 -2.69
CA CYS A 78 -13.07 6.63 -4.11
C CYS A 78 -14.37 5.94 -4.51
N ASN A 79 -14.85 6.19 -5.71
CA ASN A 79 -16.06 5.56 -6.26
C ASN A 79 -15.97 4.02 -6.38
N HIS A 80 -14.77 3.45 -6.13
CA HIS A 80 -14.46 2.03 -6.28
C HIS A 80 -14.02 1.35 -4.97
N GLY A 81 -14.12 2.05 -3.81
CA GLY A 81 -13.71 1.50 -2.51
C GLY A 81 -12.20 1.49 -2.22
N TYR A 82 -11.34 1.84 -3.20
CA TYR A 82 -9.88 1.93 -3.01
C TYR A 82 -9.44 3.38 -2.73
N PRO A 83 -8.48 3.61 -1.83
CA PRO A 83 -8.00 4.96 -1.51
C PRO A 83 -7.09 5.49 -2.64
N THR A 84 -7.71 6.11 -3.64
CA THR A 84 -7.07 6.70 -4.81
C THR A 84 -7.42 8.19 -4.95
N PHE A 85 -6.84 8.88 -5.93
CA PHE A 85 -7.23 10.24 -6.30
C PHE A 85 -8.45 10.27 -7.26
N GLY A 86 -9.46 9.45 -7.01
CA GLY A 86 -10.59 9.24 -7.91
C GLY A 86 -10.16 8.45 -9.16
N ASP A 87 -10.70 8.83 -10.32
CA ASP A 87 -10.42 8.16 -11.59
C ASP A 87 -9.11 8.63 -12.26
N TYR A 88 -8.37 9.56 -11.63
CA TYR A 88 -7.14 10.09 -12.17
C TYR A 88 -5.92 9.26 -11.76
N ARG A 89 -5.05 8.99 -12.73
CA ARG A 89 -3.88 8.13 -12.54
C ARG A 89 -2.67 8.58 -13.32
N TYR A 90 -1.54 8.00 -13.00
CA TYR A 90 -0.32 8.09 -13.78
C TYR A 90 -0.52 7.36 -15.11
N THR A 91 -0.22 7.99 -16.24
CA THR A 91 -0.42 7.39 -17.56
C THR A 91 0.68 6.41 -17.95
N ILE A 92 1.79 6.41 -17.21
CA ILE A 92 2.87 5.45 -17.40
C ILE A 92 2.49 4.15 -16.66
N SER A 93 2.61 3.03 -17.35
CA SER A 93 2.42 1.72 -16.70
C SER A 93 3.33 1.59 -15.47
N PRO A 94 2.83 1.13 -14.33
CA PRO A 94 3.65 0.95 -13.13
C PRO A 94 4.83 0.00 -13.37
N LYS A 95 4.77 -0.87 -14.39
CA LYS A 95 5.88 -1.75 -14.80
C LYS A 95 7.01 -1.04 -15.56
N ASN A 96 6.84 0.22 -15.95
CA ASN A 96 7.78 0.97 -16.79
C ASN A 96 8.21 2.31 -16.20
N VAL A 97 8.17 2.44 -14.88
CA VAL A 97 8.54 3.70 -14.22
C VAL A 97 10.05 3.83 -14.15
N LYS A 98 10.56 4.97 -14.61
CA LYS A 98 11.97 5.34 -14.52
C LYS A 98 12.10 6.60 -13.68
N TYR A 99 12.94 6.56 -12.64
CA TYR A 99 13.20 7.72 -11.82
C TYR A 99 14.59 8.32 -12.08
N TYR A 100 14.68 9.64 -11.96
CA TYR A 100 15.92 10.39 -11.90
C TYR A 100 15.96 11.23 -10.63
N SER A 101 17.15 11.40 -10.04
CA SER A 101 17.29 12.06 -8.75
C SER A 101 18.34 13.15 -8.81
N TYR A 102 17.98 14.30 -8.29
CA TYR A 102 18.83 15.47 -8.04
C TYR A 102 19.22 15.57 -6.56
N CYS A 103 19.15 14.47 -5.83
CA CYS A 103 19.40 14.41 -4.40
C CYS A 103 20.84 13.99 -4.07
N SER A 104 21.24 14.17 -2.81
CA SER A 104 22.55 13.72 -2.30
C SER A 104 22.71 12.20 -2.36
N THR A 105 23.95 11.71 -2.26
CA THR A 105 24.25 10.26 -2.21
C THR A 105 23.48 9.57 -1.09
N LYS A 106 23.40 10.20 0.10
CA LYS A 106 22.68 9.65 1.27
C LYS A 106 21.18 9.50 1.01
N GLN A 107 20.55 10.53 0.40
CA GLN A 107 19.14 10.47 0.01
C GLN A 107 18.91 9.44 -1.11
N ASN A 108 19.82 9.34 -2.06
CA ASN A 108 19.75 8.37 -3.16
C ASN A 108 19.76 6.91 -2.67
N ALA A 109 20.46 6.61 -1.59
CA ALA A 109 20.41 5.28 -0.97
C ALA A 109 18.99 4.95 -0.47
N GLN A 110 18.34 5.89 0.22
CA GLN A 110 16.96 5.73 0.70
C GLN A 110 15.93 5.68 -0.45
N ILE A 111 16.14 6.47 -1.50
CA ILE A 111 15.30 6.44 -2.72
C ILE A 111 15.37 5.04 -3.35
N GLY A 112 16.56 4.45 -3.46
CA GLY A 112 16.73 3.09 -3.98
C GLY A 112 15.98 2.03 -3.18
N ILE A 113 16.03 2.10 -1.85
CA ILE A 113 15.31 1.17 -0.95
C ILE A 113 13.79 1.37 -1.08
N GLY A 114 13.31 2.62 -1.05
CA GLY A 114 11.88 2.93 -1.18
C GLY A 114 11.30 2.50 -2.53
N ALA A 115 12.05 2.71 -3.62
CA ALA A 115 11.67 2.22 -4.96
C ALA A 115 11.63 0.69 -5.02
N ALA A 116 12.64 0.01 -4.44
CA ALA A 116 12.69 -1.45 -4.39
C ALA A 116 11.53 -2.08 -3.59
N ALA A 117 10.95 -1.34 -2.64
CA ALA A 117 9.79 -1.81 -1.88
C ALA A 117 8.56 -2.04 -2.78
N TRP A 118 8.42 -1.27 -3.87
CA TRP A 118 7.36 -1.44 -4.87
C TRP A 118 7.67 -2.54 -5.90
N ASN A 119 8.93 -2.93 -6.07
CA ASN A 119 9.37 -3.93 -7.05
C ASN A 119 9.22 -5.39 -6.56
N ARG A 120 8.53 -5.63 -5.45
CA ARG A 120 8.43 -6.96 -4.81
C ARG A 120 7.43 -7.91 -5.48
N ASN A 121 6.75 -7.46 -6.52
CA ASN A 121 5.77 -8.26 -7.27
C ASN A 121 5.70 -7.81 -8.72
N GLU A 122 4.94 -8.54 -9.52
CA GLU A 122 4.79 -8.27 -10.94
C GLU A 122 3.92 -7.04 -11.29
N VAL A 123 3.39 -6.33 -10.29
CA VAL A 123 2.49 -5.17 -10.51
C VAL A 123 3.27 -3.93 -10.89
N SER A 124 4.45 -3.75 -10.29
CA SER A 124 5.25 -2.53 -10.43
C SER A 124 6.71 -2.84 -10.68
N HIS A 125 7.33 -2.05 -11.54
CA HIS A 125 8.78 -2.05 -11.76
C HIS A 125 9.28 -0.61 -11.88
N ILE A 126 10.06 -0.19 -10.88
CA ILE A 126 10.71 1.12 -10.84
C ILE A 126 12.22 0.92 -11.00
N SER A 127 12.83 1.61 -11.93
CA SER A 127 14.26 1.58 -12.17
C SER A 127 14.87 2.98 -12.23
N LYS A 128 16.15 3.08 -11.90
CA LYS A 128 16.88 4.36 -12.02
C LYS A 128 17.18 4.64 -13.49
N ALA A 129 16.84 5.85 -13.94
CA ALA A 129 17.16 6.33 -15.28
C ALA A 129 18.64 6.75 -15.38
N SER A 130 19.25 6.54 -16.54
CA SER A 130 20.60 7.02 -16.83
C SER A 130 20.67 8.53 -17.00
N THR A 131 19.59 9.15 -17.50
CA THR A 131 19.46 10.59 -17.71
C THR A 131 18.08 11.08 -17.32
N ALA A 132 17.94 12.37 -17.03
CA ALA A 132 16.65 12.99 -16.73
C ALA A 132 15.67 12.97 -17.92
N SER A 133 16.18 12.95 -19.16
CA SER A 133 15.34 12.99 -20.36
C SER A 133 14.47 11.75 -20.56
N VAL A 134 14.91 10.60 -20.03
CA VAL A 134 14.16 9.33 -20.13
C VAL A 134 13.37 8.99 -18.86
N ALA A 135 13.44 9.86 -17.84
CA ALA A 135 12.72 9.67 -16.58
C ALA A 135 11.30 10.26 -16.64
N ASN A 136 10.43 9.68 -15.84
CA ASN A 136 9.05 10.13 -15.66
C ASN A 136 8.70 10.38 -14.17
N MET A 137 9.58 9.99 -13.24
CA MET A 137 9.52 10.29 -11.82
C MET A 137 10.81 11.00 -11.40
N PHE A 138 10.71 12.09 -10.65
CA PHE A 138 11.86 12.93 -10.31
C PHE A 138 11.93 13.17 -8.81
N PHE A 139 13.13 13.02 -8.23
CA PHE A 139 13.39 13.32 -6.84
C PHE A 139 14.23 14.60 -6.72
N TYR A 140 13.80 15.51 -5.87
CA TYR A 140 14.47 16.77 -5.59
C TYR A 140 14.72 16.93 -4.10
N SER A 141 15.90 17.42 -3.75
CA SER A 141 16.23 17.84 -2.40
C SER A 141 15.81 19.30 -2.24
N VAL A 142 14.91 19.59 -1.31
CA VAL A 142 14.33 20.92 -1.10
C VAL A 142 14.31 21.28 0.39
N LYS A 143 14.16 22.57 0.69
CA LYS A 143 13.85 23.04 2.04
C LYS A 143 12.36 23.37 2.11
N PHE A 144 11.64 22.70 3.01
CA PHE A 144 10.25 23.06 3.27
C PHE A 144 10.15 24.17 4.31
N SER A 145 9.23 25.13 4.08
CA SER A 145 8.90 26.17 5.06
C SER A 145 8.07 25.62 6.23
N ASN A 146 7.33 24.53 6.00
CA ASN A 146 6.55 23.86 7.03
C ASN A 146 7.37 22.70 7.63
N GLU A 147 7.69 22.84 8.89
CA GLU A 147 8.49 21.86 9.63
C GLU A 147 7.85 20.48 9.79
N ASN A 148 6.59 20.31 9.56
CA ASN A 148 5.91 19.01 9.64
C ASN A 148 5.91 18.23 8.32
N VAL A 149 6.46 18.82 7.24
CA VAL A 149 6.54 18.18 5.93
C VAL A 149 7.94 17.61 5.72
N LEU A 150 8.04 16.27 5.65
CA LEU A 150 9.29 15.56 5.39
C LEU A 150 9.51 15.32 3.89
N ALA A 151 8.42 15.08 3.17
CA ALA A 151 8.42 14.92 1.72
C ALA A 151 7.05 15.28 1.15
N SER A 152 6.97 15.48 -0.15
CA SER A 152 5.72 15.73 -0.86
C SER A 152 5.78 15.30 -2.31
N THR A 153 4.67 14.77 -2.82
CA THR A 153 4.52 14.39 -4.22
C THR A 153 3.69 15.43 -4.97
N THR A 154 4.14 15.77 -6.17
CA THR A 154 3.49 16.73 -7.06
C THR A 154 3.39 16.13 -8.46
N HIS A 155 2.27 16.34 -9.14
CA HIS A 155 1.99 15.77 -10.46
C HIS A 155 2.06 16.84 -11.55
N TYR A 156 2.49 16.43 -12.75
CA TYR A 156 2.43 17.27 -13.95
C TYR A 156 1.13 16.97 -14.71
N ILE A 157 0.18 17.88 -14.59
CA ILE A 157 -1.17 17.75 -15.13
C ILE A 157 -1.43 18.92 -16.09
N ARG A 158 -1.88 18.61 -17.32
CA ARG A 158 -2.28 19.63 -18.31
C ARG A 158 -1.27 20.77 -18.53
N GLY A 159 0.02 20.44 -18.53
CA GLY A 159 1.07 21.41 -18.82
C GLY A 159 1.63 22.16 -17.60
N SER A 160 1.17 21.88 -16.38
CA SER A 160 1.68 22.54 -15.17
C SER A 160 2.00 21.57 -14.04
N TRP A 161 2.89 21.99 -13.14
CA TRP A 161 3.22 21.27 -11.91
C TRP A 161 2.35 21.72 -10.74
N GLY A 162 1.81 20.75 -10.00
CA GLY A 162 1.05 21.00 -8.78
C GLY A 162 -0.40 21.37 -9.01
N GLY A 163 -1.05 21.82 -7.95
CA GLY A 163 -2.46 22.17 -7.94
C GLY A 163 -3.39 20.99 -7.63
N LYS A 164 -4.69 21.21 -7.85
CA LYS A 164 -5.72 20.19 -7.62
C LYS A 164 -5.59 19.06 -8.65
N ILE A 165 -5.68 17.81 -8.20
CA ILE A 165 -5.71 16.64 -9.08
C ILE A 165 -7.06 16.60 -9.80
N ASN A 166 -7.05 16.95 -11.08
CA ASN A 166 -8.23 17.06 -11.94
C ASN A 166 -7.99 16.47 -13.35
N GLY A 167 -7.01 15.59 -13.47
CA GLY A 167 -6.64 14.91 -14.71
C GLY A 167 -5.50 13.92 -14.50
N ASN A 168 -5.30 13.05 -15.49
CA ASN A 168 -4.18 12.12 -15.51
C ASN A 168 -2.84 12.88 -15.67
N TRP A 169 -1.77 12.28 -15.20
CA TRP A 169 -0.43 12.86 -15.26
C TRP A 169 0.59 11.92 -15.93
N THR A 170 1.59 12.51 -16.54
CA THR A 170 2.67 11.82 -17.26
C THR A 170 4.01 11.87 -16.54
N LYS A 171 4.16 12.79 -15.59
CA LYS A 171 5.36 12.99 -14.78
C LYS A 171 5.00 13.29 -13.34
N THR A 172 5.83 12.83 -12.42
CA THR A 172 5.71 13.13 -10.99
C THR A 172 7.01 13.69 -10.45
N LYS A 173 6.89 14.54 -9.45
CA LYS A 173 8.00 15.11 -8.71
C LYS A 173 7.82 14.84 -7.23
N ILE A 174 8.82 14.23 -6.61
CA ILE A 174 8.88 13.95 -5.18
C ILE A 174 9.95 14.88 -4.59
N ASN A 175 9.52 15.81 -3.76
CA ASN A 175 10.39 16.71 -3.04
C ASN A 175 10.72 16.09 -1.68
N ILE A 176 11.98 16.15 -1.29
CA ILE A 176 12.51 15.57 -0.04
C ILE A 176 13.15 16.68 0.76
N ASP A 177 12.82 16.79 2.05
CA ASP A 177 13.46 17.76 2.94
C ASP A 177 14.98 17.50 3.05
N ASN A 178 15.76 18.59 2.94
CA ASN A 178 17.22 18.53 3.07
C ASN A 178 17.74 18.98 4.44
N ASP A 179 16.90 19.58 5.27
CA ASP A 179 17.32 20.18 6.55
C ASP A 179 17.26 19.19 7.73
N ARG A 180 16.53 18.07 7.62
CA ARG A 180 16.21 17.17 8.75
C ARG A 180 16.95 15.84 8.75
N GLY A 181 18.14 15.82 8.23
CA GLY A 181 18.93 14.61 8.17
C GLY A 181 18.50 13.67 7.06
N THR A 182 18.59 12.37 7.30
CA THR A 182 18.26 11.38 6.29
C THR A 182 16.80 11.02 6.38
N ILE A 183 16.04 11.32 5.32
CA ILE A 183 14.69 10.80 5.18
C ILE A 183 14.71 9.27 5.12
N SER A 184 13.72 8.63 5.72
CA SER A 184 13.62 7.18 5.74
C SER A 184 13.05 6.63 4.41
N SER A 185 13.42 5.40 4.08
CA SER A 185 12.96 4.72 2.86
C SER A 185 11.46 4.44 2.86
N ASP A 186 10.83 4.30 4.02
CA ASP A 186 9.39 4.12 4.16
C ASP A 186 8.62 5.41 3.80
N THR A 187 9.16 6.59 4.12
CA THR A 187 8.60 7.87 3.66
C THR A 187 8.75 8.01 2.14
N ILE A 188 9.88 7.61 1.58
CA ILE A 188 10.05 7.56 0.11
C ILE A 188 9.05 6.60 -0.53
N ALA A 189 8.86 5.39 0.02
CA ALA A 189 7.87 4.44 -0.49
C ALA A 189 6.44 4.99 -0.43
N HIS A 190 6.09 5.72 0.63
CA HIS A 190 4.82 6.42 0.77
C HIS A 190 4.60 7.45 -0.36
N GLU A 191 5.58 8.31 -0.62
CA GLU A 191 5.51 9.32 -1.68
C GLU A 191 5.44 8.70 -3.09
N ILE A 192 6.13 7.58 -3.32
CA ILE A 192 6.01 6.81 -4.57
C ILE A 192 4.57 6.28 -4.73
N GLY A 193 3.92 5.88 -3.65
CA GLY A 193 2.50 5.51 -3.69
C GLY A 193 1.61 6.64 -4.19
N HIS A 194 1.82 7.87 -3.72
CA HIS A 194 1.14 9.05 -4.27
C HIS A 194 1.47 9.29 -5.75
N ALA A 195 2.71 9.07 -6.15
CA ALA A 195 3.09 9.17 -7.56
C ALA A 195 2.30 8.21 -8.45
N TYR A 196 1.96 7.03 -7.95
CA TYR A 196 1.09 6.07 -8.64
C TYR A 196 -0.40 6.42 -8.61
N GLY A 197 -0.85 7.28 -7.72
CA GLY A 197 -2.26 7.66 -7.59
C GLY A 197 -2.96 7.15 -6.33
N LEU A 198 -2.20 6.58 -5.38
CA LEU A 198 -2.77 6.18 -4.09
C LEU A 198 -2.94 7.40 -3.18
N SER A 199 -4.08 7.51 -2.52
CA SER A 199 -4.33 8.51 -1.48
C SER A 199 -3.96 7.98 -0.09
N HIS A 200 -4.03 8.84 0.93
CA HIS A 200 -3.76 8.43 2.30
C HIS A 200 -4.79 7.42 2.82
N ARG A 201 -4.30 6.45 3.59
CA ARG A 201 -5.10 5.49 4.37
C ARG A 201 -5.04 5.84 5.85
N ILE A 202 -5.90 6.71 6.31
CA ILE A 202 -5.87 7.21 7.69
C ILE A 202 -6.36 6.18 8.72
N THR A 203 -7.12 5.19 8.31
CA THR A 203 -7.70 4.16 9.18
C THR A 203 -6.94 2.85 9.20
N ASN A 204 -5.96 2.67 8.31
CA ASN A 204 -5.14 1.46 8.24
C ASN A 204 -3.67 1.74 8.59
N PRO A 205 -3.24 1.56 9.84
CA PRO A 205 -1.84 1.79 10.25
C PRO A 205 -0.86 0.77 9.62
N TYR A 206 -1.35 -0.31 9.03
CA TYR A 206 -0.55 -1.35 8.36
C TYR A 206 -0.52 -1.18 6.83
N SER A 207 -0.76 0.02 6.33
CA SER A 207 -0.52 0.44 4.95
C SER A 207 0.66 1.40 4.90
N ILE A 208 1.50 1.30 3.85
CA ILE A 208 2.55 2.31 3.62
C ILE A 208 1.92 3.68 3.36
N MET A 209 0.68 3.73 2.87
CA MET A 209 -0.06 4.97 2.62
C MET A 209 -0.68 5.59 3.88
N CYS A 210 -0.55 4.96 5.05
CA CYS A 210 -0.86 5.60 6.32
C CYS A 210 0.23 6.62 6.68
N GLN A 211 -0.14 7.83 7.07
CA GLN A 211 0.83 8.83 7.54
C GLN A 211 1.34 8.48 8.95
N LEU A 212 2.59 8.86 9.25
CA LEU A 212 3.20 8.64 10.58
C LEU A 212 2.36 9.23 11.72
N LYS A 213 1.77 10.41 11.51
CA LYS A 213 0.89 11.07 12.50
C LYS A 213 -0.39 10.28 12.83
N TYR A 214 -0.81 9.34 11.98
CA TYR A 214 -1.93 8.43 12.20
C TYR A 214 -1.47 7.04 12.67
N GLY A 215 -0.21 6.92 13.11
CA GLY A 215 0.30 5.73 13.76
C GLY A 215 0.70 4.62 12.79
N ARG A 216 1.25 4.93 11.61
CA ARG A 216 1.80 3.93 10.69
C ARG A 216 2.75 2.98 11.41
N LYS A 217 2.53 1.67 11.24
CA LYS A 217 3.25 0.56 11.90
C LYS A 217 4.08 -0.28 10.93
N VAL A 218 4.20 0.14 9.66
CA VAL A 218 4.95 -0.57 8.64
C VAL A 218 5.96 0.37 7.99
N ASP A 219 7.07 -0.19 7.55
CA ASP A 219 8.20 0.48 6.91
C ASP A 219 8.35 0.10 5.42
N THR A 220 7.45 -0.71 4.90
CA THR A 220 7.48 -1.18 3.52
C THR A 220 6.07 -1.35 2.96
N VAL A 221 5.98 -1.42 1.63
CA VAL A 221 4.74 -1.64 0.87
C VAL A 221 4.08 -2.95 1.30
N GLN A 222 2.78 -2.90 1.55
CA GLN A 222 1.97 -4.03 1.98
C GLN A 222 1.10 -4.56 0.85
N TYR A 223 0.51 -5.74 1.04
CA TYR A 223 -0.39 -6.36 0.05
C TYR A 223 -1.54 -5.43 -0.33
N THR A 224 -2.16 -4.78 0.65
CA THR A 224 -3.28 -3.84 0.45
C THR A 224 -2.91 -2.64 -0.41
N ASP A 225 -1.65 -2.16 -0.34
CA ASP A 225 -1.16 -1.07 -1.18
C ASP A 225 -1.02 -1.54 -2.63
N LEU A 226 -0.58 -2.78 -2.82
CA LEU A 226 -0.42 -3.40 -4.14
C LEU A 226 -1.75 -3.76 -4.79
N GLU A 227 -2.75 -4.18 -4.01
CA GLU A 227 -4.13 -4.40 -4.51
C GLU A 227 -4.73 -3.08 -5.00
N THR A 228 -4.51 -1.99 -4.25
CA THR A 228 -4.92 -0.66 -4.70
C THR A 228 -4.25 -0.30 -6.03
N LEU A 229 -2.96 -0.58 -6.17
CA LEU A 229 -2.23 -0.33 -7.43
C LEU A 229 -2.78 -1.17 -8.59
N ARG A 230 -3.07 -2.47 -8.37
CA ARG A 230 -3.72 -3.33 -9.39
C ARG A 230 -5.09 -2.83 -9.81
N HIS A 231 -5.84 -2.25 -8.88
CA HIS A 231 -7.15 -1.68 -9.17
C HIS A 231 -7.06 -0.45 -10.08
N ILE A 232 -6.02 0.37 -9.95
CA ILE A 232 -5.81 1.57 -10.76
C ILE A 232 -5.37 1.19 -12.19
N TYR A 233 -4.61 0.11 -12.38
CA TYR A 233 -3.91 -0.29 -13.61
C TYR A 233 -4.27 -1.68 -14.09
#